data_a345c4e6f7d6a400cb5f172afad52baa
#
_entry.id   a345c4e6f7d6a400cb5f172afad52baa
#
_cell.length_a   1.000
_cell.length_b   1.000
_cell.length_c   1.000
_cell.angle_alpha   90.00
_cell.angle_beta   90.00
_cell.angle_gamma   90.00
#
_symmetry.space_group_name_H-M   'P 1'
#
loop_
_entity.id
_entity.type
_entity.pdbx_description
1 polymer ?
#
loop_
_entity_poly.entity_id
_entity_poly.type
_entity_poly.pdbx_seq_one_letter_code
_entity_poly.pdbx_strand_id
1 'polypeptide(L)'
;TFTRYSGFSADEININNRDLTLSGEYSTTGDIVVDDGNTLTVGLGSTACVGSVECISVKHHFSVPVGDTAQRNETSGYAEGTVRYNTDLGTMEFFNGNEWRQFNYQSDSPSSRGRGYFAGGRTPASGSIAATKKIDTVQISSLGNAINFGELSNTRRNHGSCSSSIRGLCISGSYSGSPSNSIDYFTLAIEGIALDFGDATASDQGESAVASSTRGVHATGNPSNKTIDYVEIATLGNALDFGDRVISLDEHGAIGSATRGLFCGGGAPSGTAPNATMQLITIASKGDATTFGDLTETRGQLG
;
A
#
# COMPACT_ATOMS: atom_id res chain seq x y z
N THR A 1 42.83 -12.77 35.38
CA THR A 1 43.50 -11.67 34.68
C THR A 1 44.77 -12.22 34.06
N PHE A 2 44.86 -12.31 32.76
CA PHE A 2 46.08 -12.69 32.07
C PHE A 2 46.91 -11.43 31.86
N THR A 3 48.16 -11.46 32.36
CA THR A 3 49.10 -10.38 32.12
C THR A 3 49.72 -10.58 30.74
N ARG A 4 49.84 -9.50 29.98
CA ARG A 4 50.33 -9.43 28.60
C ARG A 4 51.69 -10.15 28.44
N TYR A 5 51.72 -11.21 27.63
CA TYR A 5 52.95 -11.76 27.08
C TYR A 5 53.03 -11.41 25.60
N SER A 6 54.08 -10.75 25.16
CA SER A 6 54.36 -10.56 23.74
C SER A 6 54.83 -11.91 23.16
N GLY A 7 54.16 -12.38 22.11
CA GLY A 7 54.53 -13.62 21.43
C GLY A 7 53.86 -14.90 21.96
N PHE A 8 52.65 -14.77 22.53
CA PHE A 8 51.84 -15.93 22.90
C PHE A 8 51.25 -16.58 21.64
N SER A 9 51.52 -17.87 21.45
CA SER A 9 50.90 -18.73 20.47
C SER A 9 50.32 -19.93 21.19
N ALA A 10 49.05 -20.20 21.02
CA ALA A 10 48.39 -21.39 21.55
C ALA A 10 47.43 -21.95 20.51
N ASP A 11 47.36 -23.27 20.43
CA ASP A 11 46.40 -23.95 19.56
C ASP A 11 44.98 -23.89 20.14
N GLU A 12 44.88 -23.70 21.46
CA GLU A 12 43.60 -23.56 22.17
C GLU A 12 43.78 -22.71 23.43
N ILE A 13 42.85 -21.79 23.68
CA ILE A 13 42.71 -21.07 24.94
C ILE A 13 41.37 -21.47 25.55
N ASN A 14 41.39 -22.34 26.56
CA ASN A 14 40.21 -22.77 27.27
C ASN A 14 40.05 -21.96 28.57
N ILE A 15 38.97 -21.18 28.67
CA ILE A 15 38.67 -20.33 29.83
C ILE A 15 37.35 -20.78 30.43
N ASN A 16 37.40 -21.75 31.33
CA ASN A 16 36.21 -22.25 32.01
C ASN A 16 35.65 -21.21 32.98
N ASN A 17 34.41 -20.77 32.72
CA ASN A 17 33.59 -19.87 33.56
C ASN A 17 34.26 -18.55 33.98
N ARG A 18 35.02 -17.91 33.09
CA ARG A 18 35.63 -16.59 33.33
C ARG A 18 35.61 -15.72 32.08
N ASP A 19 35.53 -14.42 32.28
CA ASP A 19 35.64 -13.45 31.21
C ASP A 19 37.06 -13.37 30.67
N LEU A 20 37.24 -13.43 29.36
CA LEU A 20 38.45 -13.10 28.65
C LEU A 20 38.34 -11.68 28.09
N THR A 21 39.18 -10.78 28.60
CA THR A 21 39.30 -9.44 28.03
C THR A 21 40.60 -9.35 27.22
N LEU A 22 40.45 -9.15 25.92
CA LEU A 22 41.57 -8.91 25.01
C LEU A 22 41.62 -7.41 24.70
N SER A 23 42.79 -6.78 24.88
CA SER A 23 42.99 -5.37 24.54
C SER A 23 44.13 -5.27 23.51
N GLY A 24 43.81 -4.69 22.35
CA GLY A 24 44.71 -4.57 21.21
C GLY A 24 44.16 -5.22 19.96
N GLU A 25 44.96 -5.34 18.91
CA GLU A 25 44.61 -6.01 17.68
C GLU A 25 44.91 -7.50 17.77
N TYR A 26 43.95 -8.34 17.48
CA TYR A 26 44.08 -9.81 17.49
C TYR A 26 43.60 -10.37 16.16
N SER A 27 44.39 -11.27 15.59
CA SER A 27 43.98 -12.02 14.41
C SER A 27 44.04 -13.53 14.73
N THR A 28 43.05 -14.26 14.21
CA THR A 28 43.00 -15.72 14.29
C THR A 28 43.05 -16.29 12.88
N THR A 29 43.70 -17.44 12.73
CA THR A 29 43.69 -18.21 11.47
C THR A 29 42.65 -19.33 11.49
N GLY A 30 41.99 -19.51 12.62
CA GLY A 30 40.91 -20.50 12.84
C GLY A 30 39.61 -19.86 13.32
N ASP A 31 38.63 -20.69 13.58
CA ASP A 31 37.30 -20.29 14.03
C ASP A 31 37.31 -19.74 15.46
N ILE A 32 36.50 -18.75 15.74
CA ILE A 32 36.13 -18.35 17.09
C ILE A 32 34.79 -19.04 17.41
N VAL A 33 34.86 -20.04 18.29
CA VAL A 33 33.64 -20.75 18.73
C VAL A 33 33.21 -20.20 20.09
N VAL A 34 31.97 -19.76 20.17
CA VAL A 34 31.30 -19.31 21.40
C VAL A 34 30.18 -20.28 21.69
N ASP A 35 30.33 -21.07 22.75
CA ASP A 35 29.37 -22.10 23.13
C ASP A 35 28.00 -21.54 23.54
N ASP A 36 26.97 -22.37 23.51
CA ASP A 36 25.60 -22.04 23.89
C ASP A 36 25.54 -21.36 25.27
N GLY A 37 24.85 -20.23 25.34
CA GLY A 37 24.69 -19.44 26.56
C GLY A 37 25.81 -18.42 26.84
N ASN A 38 26.85 -18.35 26.01
CA ASN A 38 27.94 -17.38 26.12
C ASN A 38 27.79 -16.27 25.07
N THR A 39 28.49 -15.16 25.27
CA THR A 39 28.38 -13.97 24.42
C THR A 39 29.79 -13.51 24.00
N LEU A 40 29.96 -13.26 22.70
CA LEU A 40 31.10 -12.50 22.21
C LEU A 40 30.70 -11.00 22.23
N THR A 41 31.37 -10.22 23.10
CA THR A 41 31.16 -8.79 23.19
C THR A 41 32.31 -8.05 22.53
N VAL A 42 32.00 -7.25 21.52
CA VAL A 42 32.95 -6.32 20.88
C VAL A 42 32.71 -4.94 21.48
N GLY A 43 33.72 -4.35 22.14
CA GLY A 43 33.57 -3.08 22.84
C GLY A 43 33.29 -1.90 21.94
N LEU A 44 32.81 -0.78 22.53
CA LEU A 44 32.57 0.47 21.84
C LEU A 44 33.82 0.96 21.10
N GLY A 45 33.68 1.32 19.84
CA GLY A 45 34.79 1.74 18.97
C GLY A 45 35.60 0.59 18.37
N SER A 46 35.23 -0.65 18.65
CA SER A 46 35.86 -1.83 18.08
C SER A 46 35.10 -2.35 16.88
N THR A 47 35.83 -2.87 15.91
CA THR A 47 35.22 -3.49 14.71
C THR A 47 35.58 -4.97 14.70
N ALA A 48 34.62 -5.84 14.66
CA ALA A 48 34.82 -7.24 14.33
C ALA A 48 34.82 -7.38 12.80
N CYS A 49 36.01 -7.51 12.20
CA CYS A 49 36.13 -7.80 10.77
C CYS A 49 36.15 -9.32 10.62
N VAL A 50 35.08 -9.87 10.10
CA VAL A 50 35.05 -11.27 9.65
C VAL A 50 35.32 -11.26 8.15
N GLY A 51 36.24 -12.03 7.66
CA GLY A 51 36.66 -12.08 6.26
C GLY A 51 35.48 -12.26 5.30
N SER A 52 35.24 -13.38 4.74
CA SER A 52 34.00 -13.67 4.02
C SER A 52 33.03 -14.44 4.91
N VAL A 53 31.86 -13.85 5.19
CA VAL A 53 30.77 -14.54 5.89
C VAL A 53 29.76 -15.00 4.84
N GLU A 54 29.65 -16.29 4.64
CA GLU A 54 28.67 -16.85 3.70
C GLU A 54 27.24 -16.77 4.28
N CYS A 55 27.08 -16.92 5.58
CA CYS A 55 25.80 -16.74 6.26
C CYS A 55 25.95 -16.42 7.75
N ILE A 56 24.96 -15.70 8.29
CA ILE A 56 24.76 -15.56 9.73
C ILE A 56 23.52 -16.36 10.08
N SER A 57 23.67 -17.51 10.73
CA SER A 57 22.57 -18.35 11.17
C SER A 57 22.28 -18.10 12.64
N VAL A 58 21.09 -17.64 12.97
CA VAL A 58 20.66 -17.38 14.35
C VAL A 58 19.34 -18.10 14.63
N LYS A 59 19.24 -18.67 15.83
CA LYS A 59 18.10 -19.50 16.22
C LYS A 59 16.84 -18.69 16.56
N HIS A 60 17.00 -17.46 17.03
CA HIS A 60 15.89 -16.66 17.54
C HIS A 60 15.78 -15.29 16.84
N HIS A 61 16.75 -14.43 17.00
CA HIS A 61 16.75 -13.09 16.43
C HIS A 61 18.15 -12.55 16.23
N PHE A 62 18.29 -11.68 15.27
CA PHE A 62 19.48 -10.87 15.01
C PHE A 62 19.10 -9.41 15.19
N SER A 63 19.82 -8.70 16.03
CA SER A 63 19.61 -7.27 16.26
C SER A 63 20.57 -6.45 15.41
N VAL A 64 20.05 -5.53 14.62
CA VAL A 64 20.86 -4.57 13.85
C VAL A 64 21.21 -3.34 14.72
N PRO A 65 22.23 -2.55 14.36
CA PRO A 65 22.49 -1.27 15.01
C PRO A 65 21.25 -0.37 14.99
N VAL A 66 20.98 0.29 16.13
CA VAL A 66 19.82 1.17 16.32
C VAL A 66 20.30 2.59 16.60
N GLY A 67 19.68 3.59 16.02
CA GLY A 67 19.98 5.00 16.28
C GLY A 67 19.08 5.93 15.49
N ASP A 68 19.14 7.20 15.81
CA ASP A 68 18.37 8.26 15.13
C ASP A 68 19.06 8.75 13.82
N THR A 69 18.41 9.68 13.13
CA THR A 69 18.93 10.25 11.87
C THR A 69 20.20 11.09 12.10
N ALA A 70 20.33 11.76 13.25
CA ALA A 70 21.51 12.55 13.56
C ALA A 70 22.73 11.62 13.72
N GLN A 71 22.60 10.56 14.51
CA GLN A 71 23.65 9.54 14.70
C GLN A 71 24.09 8.88 13.40
N ARG A 72 23.16 8.69 12.45
CA ARG A 72 23.51 8.23 11.10
C ARG A 72 24.49 9.19 10.41
N ASN A 73 24.30 10.49 10.58
CA ASN A 73 25.07 11.50 9.87
C ASN A 73 26.42 11.84 10.57
N GLU A 74 26.63 11.38 11.80
CA GLU A 74 27.89 11.55 12.55
C GLU A 74 29.05 10.72 11.96
N THR A 75 28.75 9.67 11.21
CA THR A 75 29.74 8.78 10.63
C THR A 75 29.73 8.92 9.10
N SER A 76 30.92 8.95 8.50
CA SER A 76 31.11 8.91 7.05
C SER A 76 31.80 7.61 6.65
N GLY A 77 31.66 7.20 5.40
CA GLY A 77 32.36 6.04 4.85
C GLY A 77 31.68 4.69 5.12
N TYR A 78 30.36 4.70 5.13
CA TYR A 78 29.59 3.44 5.19
C TYR A 78 29.88 2.56 3.97
N ALA A 79 30.05 1.28 4.21
CA ALA A 79 30.11 0.30 3.12
C ALA A 79 28.72 0.12 2.49
N GLU A 80 28.68 -0.08 1.18
CA GLU A 80 27.46 -0.49 0.50
C GLU A 80 26.91 -1.78 1.15
N GLY A 81 25.59 -1.81 1.36
CA GLY A 81 24.93 -2.92 2.06
C GLY A 81 24.87 -2.77 3.59
N THR A 82 25.46 -1.72 4.18
CA THR A 82 25.27 -1.44 5.62
C THR A 82 23.79 -1.30 5.97
N VAL A 83 23.34 -1.98 7.02
CA VAL A 83 21.94 -2.01 7.48
C VAL A 83 21.85 -1.52 8.92
N ARG A 84 20.79 -0.74 9.24
CA ARG A 84 20.48 -0.27 10.59
C ARG A 84 18.98 -0.03 10.77
N TYR A 85 18.54 0.13 12.02
CA TYR A 85 17.19 0.63 12.35
C TYR A 85 17.26 2.12 12.73
N ASN A 86 16.44 2.95 12.06
CA ASN A 86 16.34 4.38 12.33
C ASN A 86 15.13 4.66 13.22
N THR A 87 15.36 5.20 14.42
CA THR A 87 14.30 5.45 15.41
C THR A 87 13.41 6.62 15.04
N ASP A 88 13.92 7.66 14.36
CA ASP A 88 13.12 8.79 13.91
C ASP A 88 12.14 8.40 12.80
N LEU A 89 12.59 7.51 11.92
CA LEU A 89 11.79 7.04 10.78
C LEU A 89 10.95 5.80 11.12
N GLY A 90 11.22 5.15 12.26
CA GLY A 90 10.55 3.93 12.68
C GLY A 90 10.73 2.74 11.73
N THR A 91 11.85 2.71 10.98
CA THR A 91 12.07 1.71 9.94
C THR A 91 13.53 1.30 9.83
N MET A 92 13.76 0.14 9.23
CA MET A 92 15.08 -0.28 8.80
C MET A 92 15.53 0.53 7.58
N GLU A 93 16.80 0.83 7.49
CA GLU A 93 17.43 1.46 6.33
C GLU A 93 18.71 0.73 5.93
N PHE A 94 19.07 0.83 4.67
CA PHE A 94 20.33 0.34 4.13
C PHE A 94 21.05 1.40 3.29
N PHE A 95 22.37 1.35 3.28
CA PHE A 95 23.18 2.22 2.44
C PHE A 95 23.46 1.52 1.10
N ASN A 96 23.07 2.16 0.00
CA ASN A 96 23.23 1.60 -1.35
C ASN A 96 24.54 2.04 -2.04
N GLY A 97 25.53 2.51 -1.27
CA GLY A 97 26.77 3.07 -1.80
C GLY A 97 26.72 4.58 -2.04
N ASN A 98 25.52 5.17 -2.14
CA ASN A 98 25.32 6.57 -2.49
C ASN A 98 24.48 7.32 -1.46
N GLU A 99 23.40 6.70 -0.99
CA GLU A 99 22.45 7.26 -0.05
C GLU A 99 21.79 6.19 0.81
N TRP A 100 21.20 6.59 1.93
CA TRP A 100 20.40 5.73 2.77
C TRP A 100 19.01 5.55 2.21
N ARG A 101 18.58 4.29 2.01
CA ARG A 101 17.27 3.88 1.56
C ARG A 101 16.52 3.17 2.69
N GLN A 102 15.23 3.43 2.81
CA GLN A 102 14.37 2.75 3.76
C GLN A 102 13.94 1.39 3.21
N PHE A 103 13.88 0.38 4.08
CA PHE A 103 13.11 -0.81 3.77
C PHE A 103 11.64 -0.45 3.88
N ASN A 104 11.02 -0.20 2.77
CA ASN A 104 9.57 -0.07 2.75
C ASN A 104 8.98 -1.45 3.05
N TYR A 105 8.37 -1.59 4.22
CA TYR A 105 7.54 -2.74 4.50
C TYR A 105 6.30 -2.66 3.62
N GLN A 106 6.44 -3.15 2.43
CA GLN A 106 5.30 -3.59 1.67
C GLN A 106 5.04 -5.02 2.12
N SER A 107 4.01 -5.23 2.94
CA SER A 107 3.55 -6.60 3.17
C SER A 107 3.24 -7.19 1.81
N ASP A 108 4.08 -8.09 1.34
CA ASP A 108 3.83 -8.88 0.14
C ASP A 108 2.66 -9.83 0.43
N SER A 109 1.47 -9.24 0.51
CA SER A 109 0.29 -10.02 0.21
C SER A 109 0.36 -10.27 -1.29
N PRO A 110 0.53 -11.50 -1.76
CA PRO A 110 0.76 -11.79 -3.18
C PRO A 110 -0.41 -11.41 -4.09
N SER A 111 -1.47 -10.84 -3.52
CA SER A 111 -2.76 -10.80 -4.16
C SER A 111 -3.06 -9.58 -5.02
N SER A 112 -2.42 -8.42 -4.83
CA SER A 112 -2.86 -7.24 -5.59
C SER A 112 -1.79 -6.20 -5.90
N ARG A 113 -0.61 -6.28 -5.29
CA ARG A 113 0.39 -5.23 -5.44
C ARG A 113 1.04 -5.24 -6.82
N GLY A 114 1.02 -4.08 -7.43
CA GLY A 114 1.51 -3.89 -8.78
C GLY A 114 0.55 -4.38 -9.85
N ARG A 115 -0.70 -4.69 -9.53
CA ARG A 115 -1.75 -4.98 -10.51
C ARG A 115 -2.76 -3.85 -10.62
N GLY A 116 -3.15 -3.53 -11.84
CA GLY A 116 -4.31 -2.72 -12.16
C GLY A 116 -5.45 -3.61 -12.65
N TYR A 117 -6.69 -3.24 -12.35
CA TYR A 117 -7.90 -3.94 -12.78
C TYR A 117 -8.82 -2.95 -13.48
N PHE A 118 -9.32 -3.36 -14.65
CA PHE A 118 -10.29 -2.61 -15.44
C PHE A 118 -11.56 -3.44 -15.58
N ALA A 119 -12.63 -3.00 -14.97
CA ALA A 119 -13.86 -3.74 -14.91
C ALA A 119 -14.99 -3.03 -15.66
N GLY A 120 -15.79 -3.75 -16.42
CA GLY A 120 -16.90 -3.17 -17.13
C GLY A 120 -16.49 -2.14 -18.20
N GLY A 121 -17.32 -1.14 -18.41
CA GLY A 121 -17.07 -0.06 -19.36
C GLY A 121 -17.90 -0.18 -20.64
N ARG A 122 -17.50 0.59 -21.65
CA ARG A 122 -18.18 0.62 -22.98
C ARG A 122 -17.34 -0.09 -24.01
N THR A 123 -18.01 -0.87 -24.85
CA THR A 123 -17.41 -1.47 -26.04
C THR A 123 -18.08 -0.98 -27.30
N PRO A 124 -17.35 -0.78 -28.42
CA PRO A 124 -17.98 -0.55 -29.71
C PRO A 124 -18.74 -1.83 -30.12
N ALA A 125 -20.03 -1.70 -30.31
CA ALA A 125 -20.86 -2.75 -30.92
C ALA A 125 -21.35 -2.25 -32.26
N SER A 126 -21.65 -3.17 -33.18
CA SER A 126 -22.14 -2.83 -34.52
C SER A 126 -23.40 -1.93 -34.43
N GLY A 127 -23.20 -0.64 -34.68
CA GLY A 127 -24.27 0.37 -34.67
C GLY A 127 -24.67 0.93 -33.31
N SER A 128 -24.10 0.48 -32.19
CA SER A 128 -24.39 1.01 -30.85
C SER A 128 -23.20 0.80 -29.88
N ILE A 129 -23.19 1.56 -28.79
CA ILE A 129 -22.24 1.39 -27.71
C ILE A 129 -22.86 0.45 -26.67
N ALA A 130 -22.28 -0.72 -26.47
CA ALA A 130 -22.72 -1.68 -25.48
C ALA A 130 -21.88 -1.58 -24.19
N ALA A 131 -22.49 -1.92 -23.06
CA ALA A 131 -21.73 -2.15 -21.82
C ALA A 131 -21.11 -3.56 -21.84
N THR A 132 -19.97 -3.71 -21.20
CA THR A 132 -19.30 -5.01 -21.01
C THR A 132 -19.30 -5.43 -19.55
N LYS A 133 -19.11 -6.73 -19.31
CA LYS A 133 -18.87 -7.28 -17.97
C LYS A 133 -17.44 -7.76 -17.76
N LYS A 134 -16.54 -7.59 -18.74
CA LYS A 134 -15.16 -8.03 -18.67
C LYS A 134 -14.41 -7.34 -17.54
N ILE A 135 -13.55 -8.11 -16.88
CA ILE A 135 -12.53 -7.62 -15.97
C ILE A 135 -11.18 -8.00 -16.57
N ASP A 136 -10.39 -7.01 -16.88
CA ASP A 136 -9.03 -7.18 -17.35
C ASP A 136 -8.04 -6.78 -16.25
N THR A 137 -6.88 -7.41 -16.23
CA THR A 137 -5.80 -7.06 -15.30
C THR A 137 -4.50 -6.77 -16.06
N VAL A 138 -3.72 -5.87 -15.50
CA VAL A 138 -2.36 -5.55 -15.95
C VAL A 138 -1.38 -5.64 -14.78
N GLN A 139 -0.15 -6.01 -15.06
CA GLN A 139 0.94 -5.91 -14.10
C GLN A 139 1.61 -4.55 -14.27
N ILE A 140 1.50 -3.66 -13.27
CA ILE A 140 2.01 -2.27 -13.35
C ILE A 140 3.55 -2.24 -13.36
N SER A 141 4.19 -3.19 -12.67
CA SER A 141 5.65 -3.27 -12.57
C SER A 141 6.35 -3.83 -13.81
N SER A 142 5.61 -4.30 -14.80
CA SER A 142 6.15 -4.85 -16.06
C SER A 142 5.39 -4.29 -17.25
N LEU A 143 6.05 -4.29 -18.41
CA LEU A 143 5.40 -4.00 -19.69
C LEU A 143 4.59 -5.22 -20.13
N GLY A 144 3.48 -5.00 -20.82
CA GLY A 144 2.66 -6.06 -21.39
C GLY A 144 1.23 -5.61 -21.64
N ASN A 145 0.51 -6.46 -22.36
CA ASN A 145 -0.92 -6.27 -22.60
C ASN A 145 -1.74 -6.68 -21.38
N ALA A 146 -2.94 -6.12 -21.27
CA ALA A 146 -3.93 -6.62 -20.32
C ALA A 146 -4.31 -8.07 -20.66
N ILE A 147 -4.58 -8.84 -19.62
CA ILE A 147 -5.07 -10.21 -19.73
C ILE A 147 -6.46 -10.30 -19.08
N ASN A 148 -7.28 -11.21 -19.57
CA ASN A 148 -8.60 -11.44 -18.98
C ASN A 148 -8.44 -11.96 -17.54
N PHE A 149 -9.11 -11.31 -16.61
CA PHE A 149 -9.15 -11.72 -15.20
C PHE A 149 -10.47 -12.38 -14.82
N GLY A 150 -11.57 -11.95 -15.46
CA GLY A 150 -12.89 -12.46 -15.13
C GLY A 150 -14.02 -11.62 -15.66
N GLU A 151 -15.16 -11.70 -15.00
CA GLU A 151 -16.36 -11.01 -15.41
C GLU A 151 -17.15 -10.46 -14.20
N LEU A 152 -17.76 -9.29 -14.32
CA LEU A 152 -18.79 -8.80 -13.41
C LEU A 152 -20.03 -9.68 -13.47
N SER A 153 -20.89 -9.58 -12.48
CA SER A 153 -22.18 -10.29 -12.47
C SER A 153 -23.07 -9.88 -13.66
N ASN A 154 -23.02 -8.62 -14.05
CA ASN A 154 -23.77 -8.04 -15.15
C ASN A 154 -22.91 -7.06 -15.96
N THR A 155 -23.35 -6.75 -17.20
CA THR A 155 -22.75 -5.68 -18.00
C THR A 155 -22.95 -4.35 -17.30
N ARG A 156 -21.87 -3.56 -17.16
CA ARG A 156 -21.90 -2.34 -16.37
C ARG A 156 -20.99 -1.25 -16.95
N ARG A 157 -21.43 -0.01 -16.84
CA ARG A 157 -20.66 1.18 -17.21
C ARG A 157 -20.95 2.33 -16.24
N ASN A 158 -20.10 3.34 -16.21
CA ASN A 158 -20.25 4.55 -15.38
C ASN A 158 -20.45 4.20 -13.88
N HIS A 159 -19.76 3.19 -13.39
CA HIS A 159 -19.79 2.73 -12.01
C HIS A 159 -18.60 3.29 -11.24
N GLY A 160 -18.76 3.47 -9.94
CA GLY A 160 -17.65 3.73 -9.02
C GLY A 160 -16.84 2.45 -8.77
N SER A 161 -15.53 2.59 -8.64
CA SER A 161 -14.66 1.46 -8.31
C SER A 161 -13.67 1.83 -7.24
N CYS A 162 -13.46 0.94 -6.28
CA CYS A 162 -12.42 1.06 -5.27
C CYS A 162 -11.93 -0.32 -4.83
N SER A 163 -10.85 -0.38 -4.08
CA SER A 163 -10.33 -1.66 -3.60
C SER A 163 -9.61 -1.56 -2.27
N SER A 164 -9.60 -2.68 -1.55
CA SER A 164 -8.61 -2.97 -0.52
C SER A 164 -7.44 -3.75 -1.13
N SER A 165 -6.56 -4.27 -0.28
CA SER A 165 -5.49 -5.20 -0.73
C SER A 165 -6.00 -6.58 -1.16
N ILE A 166 -7.26 -6.91 -0.91
CA ILE A 166 -7.82 -8.26 -1.11
C ILE A 166 -8.99 -8.26 -2.08
N ARG A 167 -9.84 -7.25 -2.05
CA ARG A 167 -11.10 -7.17 -2.83
C ARG A 167 -11.15 -5.90 -3.66
N GLY A 168 -11.60 -6.05 -4.90
CA GLY A 168 -12.08 -4.97 -5.75
C GLY A 168 -13.59 -4.88 -5.67
N LEU A 169 -14.12 -3.67 -5.63
CA LEU A 169 -15.55 -3.35 -5.62
C LEU A 169 -15.91 -2.57 -6.87
N CYS A 170 -17.05 -2.89 -7.45
CA CYS A 170 -17.71 -2.13 -8.51
C CYS A 170 -19.11 -1.75 -8.02
N ILE A 171 -19.34 -0.47 -7.86
CA ILE A 171 -20.50 0.07 -7.14
C ILE A 171 -21.44 0.75 -8.12
N SER A 172 -22.73 0.41 -8.11
CA SER A 172 -23.78 1.03 -8.91
C SER A 172 -23.49 1.04 -10.43
N GLY A 173 -23.74 2.14 -11.12
CA GLY A 173 -23.53 2.29 -12.56
C GLY A 173 -24.74 1.93 -13.40
N SER A 174 -24.58 1.97 -14.71
CA SER A 174 -25.67 1.69 -15.64
C SER A 174 -25.65 0.24 -16.10
N TYR A 175 -26.76 -0.46 -15.88
CA TYR A 175 -27.05 -1.79 -16.40
C TYR A 175 -28.17 -1.70 -17.45
N SER A 176 -27.94 -2.24 -18.64
CA SER A 176 -28.90 -2.19 -19.76
C SER A 176 -29.48 -0.80 -20.03
N GLY A 177 -28.72 0.25 -19.76
CA GLY A 177 -29.15 1.64 -19.98
C GLY A 177 -29.87 2.30 -18.80
N SER A 178 -30.16 1.57 -17.73
CA SER A 178 -30.78 2.09 -16.51
C SER A 178 -29.78 2.13 -15.34
N PRO A 179 -29.84 3.12 -14.44
CA PRO A 179 -29.07 3.13 -13.21
C PRO A 179 -29.35 1.91 -12.35
N SER A 180 -28.32 1.41 -11.66
CA SER A 180 -28.39 0.26 -10.76
C SER A 180 -27.83 0.64 -9.41
N ASN A 181 -28.21 -0.05 -8.34
CA ASN A 181 -27.65 0.09 -7.01
C ASN A 181 -26.76 -1.11 -6.62
N SER A 182 -26.66 -2.13 -7.46
CA SER A 182 -25.93 -3.35 -7.09
C SER A 182 -24.43 -3.08 -6.92
N ILE A 183 -23.84 -3.72 -5.92
CA ILE A 183 -22.41 -3.69 -5.66
C ILE A 183 -21.85 -5.10 -5.93
N ASP A 184 -20.93 -5.20 -6.86
CA ASP A 184 -20.20 -6.42 -7.13
C ASP A 184 -18.83 -6.37 -6.45
N TYR A 185 -18.32 -7.52 -6.02
CA TYR A 185 -16.94 -7.65 -5.59
C TYR A 185 -16.23 -8.83 -6.26
N PHE A 186 -14.93 -8.72 -6.38
CA PHE A 186 -14.06 -9.81 -6.80
C PHE A 186 -12.80 -9.86 -5.93
N THR A 187 -12.28 -11.07 -5.72
CA THR A 187 -11.05 -11.28 -4.95
C THR A 187 -9.85 -11.08 -5.87
N LEU A 188 -8.97 -10.16 -5.53
CA LEU A 188 -7.84 -9.75 -6.38
C LEU A 188 -6.81 -10.86 -6.66
N ALA A 189 -6.80 -11.92 -5.85
CA ALA A 189 -5.89 -13.06 -6.01
C ALA A 189 -6.44 -14.19 -6.88
N ILE A 190 -7.74 -14.20 -7.18
CA ILE A 190 -8.43 -15.34 -7.79
C ILE A 190 -9.22 -14.85 -9.00
N GLU A 191 -8.89 -15.38 -10.17
CA GLU A 191 -9.65 -15.16 -11.40
C GLU A 191 -11.05 -15.76 -11.29
N GLY A 192 -12.04 -15.10 -11.87
CA GLY A 192 -13.40 -15.64 -11.88
C GLY A 192 -14.48 -14.58 -12.08
N ILE A 193 -15.69 -14.97 -11.71
CA ILE A 193 -16.87 -14.10 -11.79
C ILE A 193 -16.99 -13.32 -10.47
N ALA A 194 -17.22 -12.00 -10.58
CA ALA A 194 -17.54 -11.17 -9.43
C ALA A 194 -18.85 -11.65 -8.79
N LEU A 195 -18.89 -11.53 -7.48
CA LEU A 195 -20.02 -11.94 -6.66
C LEU A 195 -20.79 -10.72 -6.16
N ASP A 196 -22.04 -10.94 -5.83
CA ASP A 196 -22.87 -9.92 -5.18
C ASP A 196 -22.30 -9.57 -3.80
N PHE A 197 -22.11 -8.28 -3.55
CA PHE A 197 -21.68 -7.73 -2.28
C PHE A 197 -22.86 -7.24 -1.45
N GLY A 198 -23.85 -6.65 -2.12
CA GLY A 198 -25.01 -5.96 -1.57
C GLY A 198 -25.40 -4.79 -2.47
N ASP A 199 -26.14 -3.84 -1.92
CA ASP A 199 -26.70 -2.70 -2.66
C ASP A 199 -26.23 -1.37 -2.07
N ALA A 200 -26.04 -0.36 -2.95
CA ALA A 200 -25.97 1.04 -2.57
C ALA A 200 -27.33 1.54 -2.08
N THR A 201 -27.38 2.66 -1.36
CA THR A 201 -28.62 3.21 -0.82
C THR A 201 -29.58 3.71 -1.92
N ALA A 202 -29.05 4.02 -3.11
CA ALA A 202 -29.83 4.45 -4.26
C ALA A 202 -29.28 3.87 -5.57
N SER A 203 -30.16 3.74 -6.58
CA SER A 203 -29.74 3.41 -7.95
C SER A 203 -29.12 4.62 -8.62
N ASP A 204 -27.88 4.49 -9.08
CA ASP A 204 -27.14 5.61 -9.64
C ASP A 204 -26.14 5.20 -10.73
N GLN A 205 -25.57 6.20 -11.41
CA GLN A 205 -24.48 6.06 -12.39
C GLN A 205 -23.66 7.36 -12.44
N GLY A 206 -22.43 7.31 -12.95
CA GLY A 206 -21.53 8.46 -12.99
C GLY A 206 -20.81 8.69 -11.66
N GLU A 207 -20.77 7.67 -10.83
CA GLU A 207 -20.16 7.69 -9.50
C GLU A 207 -18.65 7.58 -9.54
N SER A 208 -18.04 8.02 -8.45
CA SER A 208 -16.66 7.69 -8.15
C SER A 208 -16.51 7.19 -6.71
N ALA A 209 -15.46 6.47 -6.46
CA ALA A 209 -15.23 5.87 -5.16
C ALA A 209 -13.77 5.97 -4.72
N VAL A 210 -13.57 5.99 -3.41
CA VAL A 210 -12.27 5.94 -2.73
C VAL A 210 -12.31 4.85 -1.66
N ALA A 211 -11.15 4.37 -1.23
CA ALA A 211 -11.10 3.38 -0.17
C ALA A 211 -9.91 3.56 0.77
N SER A 212 -10.07 3.08 1.99
CA SER A 212 -9.00 2.66 2.88
C SER A 212 -8.78 1.15 2.77
N SER A 213 -7.95 0.57 3.62
CA SER A 213 -7.79 -0.89 3.69
C SER A 213 -9.07 -1.64 4.12
N THR A 214 -10.01 -0.97 4.79
CA THR A 214 -11.20 -1.59 5.39
C THR A 214 -12.52 -1.06 4.82
N ARG A 215 -12.56 0.20 4.41
CA ARG A 215 -13.80 0.89 4.03
C ARG A 215 -13.74 1.41 2.60
N GLY A 216 -14.74 1.09 1.80
CA GLY A 216 -15.02 1.72 0.51
C GLY A 216 -16.06 2.82 0.70
N VAL A 217 -15.81 4.00 0.14
CA VAL A 217 -16.72 5.16 0.19
C VAL A 217 -16.97 5.63 -1.22
N HIS A 218 -18.20 5.78 -1.59
CA HIS A 218 -18.59 6.27 -2.92
C HIS A 218 -19.54 7.45 -2.82
N ALA A 219 -19.42 8.34 -3.79
CA ALA A 219 -20.30 9.48 -3.92
C ALA A 219 -21.18 9.31 -5.15
N THR A 220 -22.48 9.55 -5.01
CA THR A 220 -23.46 9.40 -6.08
C THR A 220 -23.12 10.27 -7.28
N GLY A 221 -23.36 9.78 -8.49
CA GLY A 221 -23.21 10.53 -9.72
C GLY A 221 -24.47 11.30 -10.12
N ASN A 222 -25.51 11.24 -9.32
CA ASN A 222 -26.76 11.94 -9.60
C ASN A 222 -26.62 13.45 -9.30
N PRO A 223 -26.80 14.30 -10.30
CA PRO A 223 -26.63 15.74 -10.14
C PRO A 223 -27.67 16.40 -9.20
N SER A 224 -28.69 15.69 -8.77
CA SER A 224 -29.66 16.15 -7.79
C SER A 224 -29.49 15.53 -6.40
N ASN A 225 -28.50 14.67 -6.23
CA ASN A 225 -28.24 13.95 -4.99
C ASN A 225 -26.83 14.22 -4.48
N LYS A 226 -26.67 14.44 -3.18
CA LYS A 226 -25.39 14.71 -2.52
C LYS A 226 -24.87 13.53 -1.74
N THR A 227 -25.60 12.46 -1.61
CA THR A 227 -25.32 11.34 -0.74
C THR A 227 -23.95 10.75 -0.99
N ILE A 228 -23.26 10.48 0.09
CA ILE A 228 -22.05 9.66 0.14
C ILE A 228 -22.39 8.41 0.94
N ASP A 229 -22.14 7.26 0.37
CA ASP A 229 -22.36 5.98 1.01
C ASP A 229 -21.03 5.27 1.29
N TYR A 230 -21.04 4.31 2.21
CA TYR A 230 -19.89 3.48 2.50
C TYR A 230 -20.25 2.01 2.73
N VAL A 231 -19.27 1.16 2.50
CA VAL A 231 -19.30 -0.27 2.84
C VAL A 231 -18.04 -0.65 3.61
N GLU A 232 -18.16 -1.61 4.50
CA GLU A 232 -16.99 -2.28 5.10
C GLU A 232 -16.55 -3.41 4.16
N ILE A 233 -15.38 -3.29 3.51
CA ILE A 233 -14.95 -4.15 2.41
C ILE A 233 -14.80 -5.63 2.83
N ALA A 234 -14.47 -5.88 4.10
CA ALA A 234 -14.28 -7.23 4.62
C ALA A 234 -15.58 -8.01 4.81
N THR A 235 -16.70 -7.33 5.01
CA THR A 235 -18.02 -7.93 5.27
C THR A 235 -18.97 -7.66 4.11
N LEU A 236 -19.81 -8.63 3.76
CA LEU A 236 -20.87 -8.44 2.79
C LEU A 236 -22.03 -7.65 3.42
N GLY A 237 -22.79 -6.94 2.61
CA GLY A 237 -23.98 -6.22 3.03
C GLY A 237 -24.17 -4.92 2.27
N ASN A 238 -25.33 -4.33 2.46
CA ASN A 238 -25.70 -3.07 1.80
C ASN A 238 -24.87 -1.90 2.31
N ALA A 239 -24.69 -0.92 1.46
CA ALA A 239 -24.06 0.34 1.83
C ALA A 239 -24.89 1.08 2.90
N LEU A 240 -24.19 1.84 3.69
CA LEU A 240 -24.78 2.70 4.73
C LEU A 240 -24.44 4.15 4.42
N ASP A 241 -25.32 5.04 4.83
CA ASP A 241 -25.11 6.47 4.72
C ASP A 241 -23.85 6.91 5.46
N PHE A 242 -22.98 7.64 4.75
CA PHE A 242 -21.74 8.22 5.27
C PHE A 242 -21.94 9.69 5.63
N GLY A 243 -22.69 10.44 4.82
CA GLY A 243 -22.94 11.86 4.89
C GLY A 243 -23.17 12.45 3.51
N ASP A 244 -23.10 13.76 3.38
CA ASP A 244 -23.39 14.47 2.15
C ASP A 244 -22.17 15.21 1.58
N ARG A 245 -22.14 15.34 0.24
CA ARG A 245 -21.26 16.26 -0.46
C ARG A 245 -21.68 17.71 -0.23
N VAL A 246 -20.75 18.63 -0.33
CA VAL A 246 -21.04 20.08 -0.31
C VAL A 246 -21.95 20.46 -1.47
N ILE A 247 -21.61 19.96 -2.67
CA ILE A 247 -22.39 20.13 -3.89
C ILE A 247 -22.59 18.78 -4.59
N SER A 248 -23.72 18.62 -5.26
CA SER A 248 -23.97 17.45 -6.11
C SER A 248 -23.25 17.60 -7.44
N LEU A 249 -22.65 16.53 -7.92
CA LEU A 249 -21.87 16.48 -9.16
C LEU A 249 -22.11 15.15 -9.88
N ASP A 250 -22.12 15.17 -11.19
CA ASP A 250 -22.19 14.01 -12.07
C ASP A 250 -20.82 13.78 -12.72
N GLU A 251 -20.46 12.53 -12.99
CA GLU A 251 -19.23 12.15 -13.70
C GLU A 251 -17.95 12.83 -13.12
N HIS A 252 -17.89 12.89 -11.81
CA HIS A 252 -16.77 13.47 -11.08
C HIS A 252 -15.64 12.44 -10.89
N GLY A 253 -14.40 12.91 -10.75
CA GLY A 253 -13.26 12.08 -10.41
C GLY A 253 -13.10 11.89 -8.90
N ALA A 254 -12.42 10.82 -8.49
CA ALA A 254 -12.04 10.63 -7.11
C ALA A 254 -10.59 10.18 -6.99
N ILE A 255 -9.91 10.69 -5.98
CA ILE A 255 -8.59 10.25 -5.57
C ILE A 255 -8.54 10.09 -4.04
N GLY A 256 -7.72 9.21 -3.56
CA GLY A 256 -7.66 8.98 -2.12
C GLY A 256 -6.29 8.55 -1.62
N SER A 257 -6.12 8.73 -0.34
CA SER A 257 -5.08 8.11 0.47
C SER A 257 -5.71 7.07 1.39
N ALA A 258 -4.92 6.42 2.24
CA ALA A 258 -5.45 5.48 3.24
C ALA A 258 -6.46 6.11 4.23
N THR A 259 -6.47 7.44 4.39
CA THR A 259 -7.25 8.15 5.41
C THR A 259 -8.21 9.19 4.85
N ARG A 260 -7.94 9.75 3.67
CA ARG A 260 -8.70 10.85 3.07
C ARG A 260 -9.13 10.52 1.64
N GLY A 261 -10.32 10.97 1.28
CA GLY A 261 -10.85 10.93 -0.08
C GLY A 261 -11.18 12.33 -0.58
N LEU A 262 -10.94 12.57 -1.86
CA LEU A 262 -11.33 13.79 -2.56
C LEU A 262 -12.24 13.41 -3.73
N PHE A 263 -13.38 14.08 -3.85
CA PHE A 263 -14.26 14.05 -5.02
C PHE A 263 -14.10 15.37 -5.76
N CYS A 264 -13.75 15.32 -7.03
CA CYS A 264 -13.23 16.49 -7.75
C CYS A 264 -13.95 16.71 -9.08
N GLY A 265 -14.22 17.97 -9.40
CA GLY A 265 -14.79 18.36 -10.69
C GLY A 265 -16.14 17.73 -10.95
N GLY A 266 -16.43 17.39 -12.19
CA GLY A 266 -17.70 16.79 -12.61
C GLY A 266 -18.66 17.79 -13.23
N GLY A 267 -19.77 17.29 -13.80
CA GLY A 267 -20.86 18.09 -14.31
C GLY A 267 -21.80 18.57 -13.20
N ALA A 268 -22.36 19.76 -13.35
CA ALA A 268 -23.45 20.21 -12.49
C ALA A 268 -24.80 19.70 -13.04
N PRO A 269 -25.89 19.78 -12.25
CA PRO A 269 -27.22 19.30 -12.65
C PRO A 269 -27.67 19.79 -14.02
N SER A 270 -28.19 18.88 -14.83
CA SER A 270 -28.88 19.17 -16.10
C SER A 270 -28.12 20.03 -17.12
N GLY A 271 -26.87 19.67 -17.44
CA GLY A 271 -26.13 20.24 -18.56
C GLY A 271 -25.57 21.63 -18.32
N THR A 272 -25.50 22.07 -17.07
CA THR A 272 -24.73 23.25 -16.68
C THR A 272 -23.22 22.95 -16.69
N ALA A 273 -22.42 24.00 -16.85
CA ALA A 273 -20.96 23.92 -17.01
C ALA A 273 -20.27 22.99 -16.00
N PRO A 274 -19.17 22.36 -16.40
CA PRO A 274 -18.35 21.58 -15.49
C PRO A 274 -17.95 22.39 -14.25
N ASN A 275 -17.68 21.70 -13.15
CA ASN A 275 -17.31 22.30 -11.87
C ASN A 275 -15.81 22.09 -11.58
N ALA A 276 -15.24 22.96 -10.77
CA ALA A 276 -13.84 22.83 -10.33
C ALA A 276 -13.70 22.38 -8.87
N THR A 277 -14.78 22.38 -8.11
CA THR A 277 -14.72 22.16 -6.65
C THR A 277 -14.20 20.78 -6.31
N MET A 278 -13.27 20.74 -5.37
CA MET A 278 -12.77 19.54 -4.72
C MET A 278 -13.38 19.43 -3.32
N GLN A 279 -13.91 18.27 -2.99
CA GLN A 279 -14.61 18.00 -1.74
C GLN A 279 -13.92 16.89 -0.98
N LEU A 280 -13.57 17.15 0.28
CA LEU A 280 -12.76 16.29 1.14
C LEU A 280 -13.63 15.52 2.12
N ILE A 281 -13.33 14.23 2.27
CA ILE A 281 -13.82 13.39 3.36
C ILE A 281 -12.66 12.76 4.14
N THR A 282 -12.91 12.40 5.40
CA THR A 282 -12.05 11.52 6.19
C THR A 282 -12.66 10.13 6.21
N ILE A 283 -12.04 9.15 5.53
CA ILE A 283 -12.64 7.82 5.29
C ILE A 283 -13.03 7.08 6.57
N ALA A 284 -12.25 7.25 7.64
CA ALA A 284 -12.50 6.56 8.92
C ALA A 284 -13.69 7.15 9.70
N SER A 285 -14.06 8.40 9.46
CA SER A 285 -15.10 9.12 10.23
C SER A 285 -16.26 9.47 9.33
N LYS A 286 -17.46 9.01 9.66
CA LYS A 286 -18.69 9.44 9.00
C LYS A 286 -18.91 10.94 9.17
N GLY A 287 -19.52 11.56 8.21
CA GLY A 287 -19.88 12.97 8.20
C GLY A 287 -19.82 13.58 6.82
N ASP A 288 -20.32 14.81 6.72
CA ASP A 288 -20.37 15.54 5.47
C ASP A 288 -18.99 15.91 4.94
N ALA A 289 -18.88 15.97 3.64
CA ALA A 289 -17.69 16.46 2.98
C ALA A 289 -17.47 17.96 3.25
N THR A 290 -16.25 18.37 3.25
CA THR A 290 -15.87 19.79 3.35
C THR A 290 -15.21 20.26 2.06
N THR A 291 -15.30 21.55 1.75
CA THR A 291 -14.60 22.12 0.60
C THR A 291 -13.09 22.05 0.85
N PHE A 292 -12.37 21.43 -0.10
CA PHE A 292 -10.91 21.36 -0.08
C PHE A 292 -10.27 22.52 -0.85
N GLY A 293 -10.87 22.92 -1.95
CA GLY A 293 -10.38 23.95 -2.88
C GLY A 293 -10.92 23.68 -4.27
N ASP A 294 -10.29 24.24 -5.28
CA ASP A 294 -10.71 24.12 -6.66
C ASP A 294 -9.60 23.56 -7.57
N LEU A 295 -9.99 22.87 -8.63
CA LEU A 295 -9.13 22.57 -9.76
C LEU A 295 -8.75 23.89 -10.48
N THR A 296 -7.67 23.89 -11.21
CA THR A 296 -7.22 25.06 -11.99
C THR A 296 -8.20 25.45 -13.08
N GLU A 297 -9.03 24.52 -13.51
CA GLU A 297 -10.09 24.72 -14.52
C GLU A 297 -11.30 23.85 -14.19
N THR A 298 -12.49 24.29 -14.62
CA THR A 298 -13.70 23.48 -14.55
C THR A 298 -13.61 22.30 -15.52
N ARG A 299 -13.80 21.08 -15.03
CA ARG A 299 -13.73 19.85 -15.83
C ARG A 299 -14.78 18.84 -15.38
N GLY A 300 -15.37 18.11 -16.35
CA GLY A 300 -16.21 16.96 -16.13
C GLY A 300 -15.58 15.70 -16.73
N GLN A 301 -16.17 14.53 -16.47
CA GLN A 301 -15.72 13.23 -16.96
C GLN A 301 -14.25 12.95 -16.64
N LEU A 302 -13.89 13.19 -15.40
CA LEU A 302 -12.55 12.95 -14.91
C LEU A 302 -12.34 11.44 -14.66
N GLY A 303 -11.24 10.90 -15.18
CA GLY A 303 -10.82 9.51 -15.00
C GLY A 303 -9.41 9.42 -14.42
#